data_2cf22bd36f9b84d948643a68b1045d87
#
_entry.id   2cf22bd36f9b84d948643a68b1045d87
#
_cell.length_a   1.000
_cell.length_b   1.000
_cell.length_c   1.000
_cell.angle_alpha   90.00
_cell.angle_beta   90.00
_cell.angle_gamma   90.00
#
_symmetry.space_group_name_H-M   'P 1'
#
loop_
_entity.id
_entity.type
_entity.pdbx_description
1 polymer ?
#
loop_
_entity_poly.entity_id
_entity_poly.type
_entity_poly.pdbx_seq_one_letter_code
_entity_poly.pdbx_strand_id
1 'polypeptide(L)'
;MKILVTGANGYLGRGVVDELLKRGNEVIATDFACDHVNSAAHCVPGDIFSIEDPYTYFGEPDVVLHLAWRDGFVHNSNAHFEDLPKRVAFLKKLCESGIQQVACMGSMHEIGFHEGSINAHTPCWPMSMYGIAKDALRNALQTIALQNKVKFQWLRGYYIVSDTQYGSSIFSKIVAAEIEGKKEFPFTTGQNQYDFLDYPDFCHQVAAAVNQDEVLGIINICSGKPEKLADRVERFIAENGFSIKLKYGAFPDRPYDSKAAWGDALKITRILDTEH
;
A
#
# COMPACT_ATOMS: atom_id res chain seq x y z
N MET A 1 -1.05 -11.45 18.42
CA MET A 1 -2.40 -11.33 17.84
C MET A 1 -2.52 -12.29 16.68
N LYS A 2 -3.74 -12.71 16.33
CA LYS A 2 -4.05 -13.48 15.14
C LYS A 2 -4.48 -12.52 14.03
N ILE A 3 -3.71 -12.43 12.96
CA ILE A 3 -3.88 -11.43 11.90
C ILE A 3 -4.16 -12.10 10.56
N LEU A 4 -5.33 -11.81 9.98
CA LEU A 4 -5.64 -12.20 8.61
C LEU A 4 -5.05 -11.18 7.63
N VAL A 5 -4.20 -11.63 6.72
CA VAL A 5 -3.63 -10.82 5.64
C VAL A 5 -4.19 -11.29 4.30
N THR A 6 -4.97 -10.46 3.62
CA THR A 6 -5.46 -10.75 2.27
C THR A 6 -4.54 -10.13 1.24
N GLY A 7 -4.36 -10.78 0.08
CA GLY A 7 -3.34 -10.36 -0.89
C GLY A 7 -1.91 -10.67 -0.44
N ALA A 8 -1.78 -11.70 0.41
CA ALA A 8 -0.54 -12.06 1.08
C ALA A 8 0.58 -12.49 0.13
N ASN A 9 0.24 -13.09 -1.02
CA ASN A 9 1.20 -13.52 -2.04
C ASN A 9 1.61 -12.38 -3.00
N GLY A 10 0.96 -11.22 -2.89
CA GLY A 10 1.27 -10.03 -3.67
C GLY A 10 2.58 -9.36 -3.25
N TYR A 11 3.02 -8.38 -4.04
CA TYR A 11 4.27 -7.64 -3.82
C TYR A 11 4.37 -7.06 -2.40
N LEU A 12 3.34 -6.37 -1.91
CA LEU A 12 3.32 -5.81 -0.55
C LEU A 12 3.09 -6.89 0.51
N GLY A 13 2.22 -7.84 0.20
CA GLY A 13 1.79 -8.87 1.16
C GLY A 13 2.93 -9.69 1.72
N ARG A 14 3.86 -10.13 0.87
CA ARG A 14 5.00 -10.99 1.27
C ARG A 14 5.85 -10.32 2.35
N GLY A 15 6.32 -9.12 2.10
CA GLY A 15 7.18 -8.42 3.07
C GLY A 15 6.45 -8.01 4.34
N VAL A 16 5.16 -7.66 4.24
CA VAL A 16 4.35 -7.35 5.42
C VAL A 16 4.09 -8.61 6.27
N VAL A 17 3.83 -9.76 5.64
CA VAL A 17 3.71 -11.05 6.35
C VAL A 17 5.00 -11.37 7.10
N ASP A 18 6.16 -11.20 6.47
CA ASP A 18 7.46 -11.41 7.13
C ASP A 18 7.63 -10.52 8.36
N GLU A 19 7.29 -9.24 8.25
CA GLU A 19 7.38 -8.28 9.36
C GLU A 19 6.40 -8.60 10.50
N LEU A 20 5.18 -9.04 10.18
CA LEU A 20 4.20 -9.45 11.19
C LEU A 20 4.64 -10.73 11.94
N LEU A 21 5.22 -11.70 11.22
CA LEU A 21 5.79 -12.91 11.83
C LEU A 21 6.98 -12.59 12.75
N LYS A 22 7.89 -11.70 12.33
CA LYS A 22 9.02 -11.23 13.18
C LYS A 22 8.53 -10.60 14.50
N ARG A 23 7.34 -10.00 14.51
CA ARG A 23 6.70 -9.42 15.70
C ARG A 23 5.98 -10.44 16.58
N GLY A 24 6.09 -11.74 16.24
CA GLY A 24 5.49 -12.83 17.02
C GLY A 24 3.97 -12.99 16.84
N ASN A 25 3.41 -12.48 15.75
CA ASN A 25 2.00 -12.67 15.44
C ASN A 25 1.73 -14.05 14.82
N GLU A 26 0.54 -14.60 15.07
CA GLU A 26 -0.03 -15.66 14.26
C GLU A 26 -0.60 -15.04 12.99
N VAL A 27 -0.06 -15.40 11.82
CA VAL A 27 -0.48 -14.83 10.55
C VAL A 27 -1.23 -15.85 9.72
N ILE A 28 -2.48 -15.53 9.37
CA ILE A 28 -3.27 -16.25 8.38
C ILE A 28 -3.12 -15.48 7.07
N ALA A 29 -2.49 -16.11 6.09
CA ALA A 29 -2.20 -15.54 4.79
C ALA A 29 -3.18 -16.07 3.75
N THR A 30 -3.89 -15.20 3.04
CA THR A 30 -4.79 -15.61 1.96
C THR A 30 -4.55 -14.83 0.68
N ASP A 31 -4.55 -15.55 -0.43
CA ASP A 31 -4.49 -15.07 -1.81
C ASP A 31 -5.01 -16.20 -2.71
N PHE A 32 -5.08 -16.02 -4.04
CA PHE A 32 -5.40 -17.11 -4.97
C PHE A 32 -4.40 -18.27 -4.90
N ALA A 33 -3.13 -17.96 -4.62
CA ALA A 33 -2.05 -18.91 -4.36
C ALA A 33 -1.15 -18.34 -3.24
N CYS A 34 -0.34 -19.19 -2.59
CA CYS A 34 0.57 -18.79 -1.51
C CYS A 34 2.04 -19.16 -1.77
N ASP A 35 2.42 -19.36 -3.03
CA ASP A 35 3.72 -19.97 -3.41
C ASP A 35 4.94 -19.19 -2.93
N HIS A 36 4.77 -17.90 -2.65
CA HIS A 36 5.85 -17.02 -2.21
C HIS A 36 5.61 -16.41 -0.83
N VAL A 37 4.64 -16.90 -0.10
CA VAL A 37 4.37 -16.51 1.28
C VAL A 37 5.31 -17.28 2.21
N ASN A 38 5.79 -16.63 3.25
CA ASN A 38 6.62 -17.25 4.28
C ASN A 38 5.91 -18.47 4.87
N SER A 39 6.61 -19.61 4.92
CA SER A 39 6.05 -20.90 5.38
C SER A 39 5.67 -20.93 6.86
N ALA A 40 6.09 -19.95 7.65
CA ALA A 40 5.65 -19.79 9.05
C ALA A 40 4.24 -19.22 9.16
N ALA A 41 3.67 -18.62 8.10
CA ALA A 41 2.28 -18.20 8.06
C ALA A 41 1.37 -19.38 7.73
N HIS A 42 0.17 -19.38 8.31
CA HIS A 42 -0.88 -20.33 7.95
C HIS A 42 -1.54 -19.90 6.62
N CYS A 43 -1.22 -20.59 5.53
CA CYS A 43 -1.75 -20.28 4.21
C CYS A 43 -3.13 -20.92 3.98
N VAL A 44 -4.07 -20.07 3.56
CA VAL A 44 -5.44 -20.47 3.17
C VAL A 44 -5.74 -19.87 1.80
N PRO A 45 -5.34 -20.55 0.69
CA PRO A 45 -5.54 -20.03 -0.65
C PRO A 45 -7.00 -20.10 -1.09
N GLY A 46 -7.46 -19.11 -1.85
CA GLY A 46 -8.80 -19.09 -2.42
C GLY A 46 -9.32 -17.69 -2.78
N ASP A 47 -10.53 -17.67 -3.34
CA ASP A 47 -11.26 -16.42 -3.59
C ASP A 47 -11.99 -15.97 -2.31
N ILE A 48 -11.47 -14.94 -1.67
CA ILE A 48 -12.04 -14.38 -0.44
C ILE A 48 -13.48 -13.87 -0.61
N PHE A 49 -13.87 -13.52 -1.82
CA PHE A 49 -15.22 -12.99 -2.10
C PHE A 49 -16.29 -14.07 -2.19
N SER A 50 -15.88 -15.34 -2.36
CA SER A 50 -16.79 -16.49 -2.40
C SER A 50 -17.18 -17.02 -1.01
N ILE A 51 -16.52 -16.55 0.05
CA ILE A 51 -16.68 -17.08 1.41
C ILE A 51 -17.92 -16.48 2.07
N GLU A 52 -18.80 -17.35 2.56
CA GLU A 52 -20.03 -16.93 3.21
C GLU A 52 -19.81 -16.34 4.59
N ASP A 53 -19.05 -17.03 5.44
CA ASP A 53 -18.63 -16.58 6.77
C ASP A 53 -17.09 -16.50 6.84
N PRO A 54 -16.50 -15.35 6.46
CA PRO A 54 -15.05 -15.22 6.45
C PRO A 54 -14.42 -15.21 7.86
N TYR A 55 -15.16 -14.81 8.90
CA TYR A 55 -14.61 -14.74 10.24
C TYR A 55 -14.31 -16.15 10.76
N THR A 56 -15.31 -17.04 10.76
CA THR A 56 -15.13 -18.43 11.16
C THR A 56 -14.21 -19.20 10.21
N TYR A 57 -14.34 -18.96 8.89
CA TYR A 57 -13.52 -19.64 7.89
C TYR A 57 -12.02 -19.40 8.09
N PHE A 58 -11.62 -18.21 8.45
CA PHE A 58 -10.23 -17.87 8.75
C PHE A 58 -9.86 -18.06 10.24
N GLY A 59 -10.66 -18.80 11.01
CA GLY A 59 -10.35 -19.18 12.38
C GLY A 59 -10.40 -18.04 13.38
N GLU A 60 -11.34 -17.12 13.22
CA GLU A 60 -11.63 -16.03 14.16
C GLU A 60 -10.43 -15.10 14.40
N PRO A 61 -9.93 -14.38 13.37
CA PRO A 61 -8.81 -13.47 13.52
C PRO A 61 -9.17 -12.25 14.39
N ASP A 62 -8.19 -11.74 15.15
CA ASP A 62 -8.32 -10.50 15.91
C ASP A 62 -8.36 -9.29 14.98
N VAL A 63 -7.51 -9.31 13.94
CA VAL A 63 -7.26 -8.22 13.02
C VAL A 63 -7.32 -8.70 11.58
N VAL A 64 -7.90 -7.91 10.67
CA VAL A 64 -7.72 -8.09 9.22
C VAL A 64 -6.89 -6.95 8.65
N LEU A 65 -5.85 -7.31 7.89
CA LEU A 65 -5.12 -6.42 7.01
C LEU A 65 -5.48 -6.73 5.55
N HIS A 66 -6.26 -5.84 4.94
CA HIS A 66 -6.73 -6.03 3.57
C HIS A 66 -5.78 -5.34 2.57
N LEU A 67 -4.92 -6.16 1.93
CA LEU A 67 -4.02 -5.72 0.85
C LEU A 67 -4.48 -6.16 -0.54
N ALA A 68 -5.40 -7.12 -0.63
CA ALA A 68 -5.88 -7.68 -1.89
C ALA A 68 -6.48 -6.60 -2.80
N TRP A 69 -5.84 -6.35 -3.95
CA TRP A 69 -6.29 -5.37 -4.93
C TRP A 69 -5.84 -5.74 -6.34
N ARG A 70 -6.79 -6.04 -7.23
CA ARG A 70 -6.52 -6.35 -8.62
C ARG A 70 -6.21 -5.07 -9.41
N ASP A 71 -5.26 -5.15 -10.34
CA ASP A 71 -4.88 -4.06 -11.26
C ASP A 71 -4.40 -2.76 -10.59
N GLY A 72 -3.80 -2.83 -9.40
CA GLY A 72 -3.39 -1.65 -8.63
C GLY A 72 -2.49 -0.65 -9.39
N PHE A 73 -1.82 -1.10 -10.45
CA PHE A 73 -0.98 -0.26 -11.32
C PHE A 73 -1.66 0.17 -12.63
N VAL A 74 -2.85 -0.34 -12.93
CA VAL A 74 -3.66 0.04 -14.11
C VAL A 74 -4.78 0.96 -13.64
N HIS A 75 -4.46 2.22 -13.41
CA HIS A 75 -5.30 3.17 -12.66
C HIS A 75 -6.72 3.36 -13.20
N ASN A 76 -6.98 3.06 -14.48
CA ASN A 76 -8.30 3.17 -15.09
C ASN A 76 -8.87 1.80 -15.51
N SER A 77 -8.45 0.70 -14.87
CA SER A 77 -9.08 -0.61 -15.05
C SER A 77 -10.50 -0.62 -14.49
N ASN A 78 -11.43 -1.23 -15.24
CA ASN A 78 -12.81 -1.48 -14.78
C ASN A 78 -12.86 -2.37 -13.52
N ALA A 79 -11.83 -3.20 -13.30
CA ALA A 79 -11.72 -4.08 -12.14
C ALA A 79 -11.88 -3.34 -10.80
N HIS A 80 -11.51 -2.06 -10.73
CA HIS A 80 -11.64 -1.27 -9.52
C HIS A 80 -13.11 -1.12 -9.08
N PHE A 81 -14.01 -0.89 -10.02
CA PHE A 81 -15.45 -0.76 -9.73
C PHE A 81 -16.17 -2.12 -9.68
N GLU A 82 -15.74 -3.09 -10.47
CA GLU A 82 -16.33 -4.45 -10.47
C GLU A 82 -16.12 -5.15 -9.12
N ASP A 83 -14.97 -4.96 -8.51
CA ASP A 83 -14.62 -5.61 -7.25
C ASP A 83 -14.98 -4.78 -6.00
N LEU A 84 -15.25 -3.49 -6.13
CA LEU A 84 -15.56 -2.62 -4.98
C LEU A 84 -16.72 -3.14 -4.13
N PRO A 85 -17.89 -3.53 -4.69
CA PRO A 85 -18.99 -4.08 -3.89
C PRO A 85 -18.62 -5.37 -3.16
N LYS A 86 -17.81 -6.22 -3.79
CA LYS A 86 -17.34 -7.49 -3.20
C LYS A 86 -16.42 -7.23 -2.01
N ARG A 87 -15.50 -6.26 -2.13
CA ARG A 87 -14.61 -5.84 -1.04
C ARG A 87 -15.40 -5.28 0.14
N VAL A 88 -16.35 -4.39 -0.14
CA VAL A 88 -17.23 -3.83 0.90
C VAL A 88 -18.00 -4.95 1.61
N ALA A 89 -18.58 -5.89 0.87
CA ALA A 89 -19.33 -7.00 1.45
C ALA A 89 -18.46 -7.92 2.31
N PHE A 90 -17.25 -8.27 1.84
CA PHE A 90 -16.29 -9.10 2.58
C PHE A 90 -15.87 -8.45 3.90
N LEU A 91 -15.43 -7.17 3.85
CA LEU A 91 -14.97 -6.45 5.04
C LEU A 91 -16.13 -6.18 6.02
N LYS A 92 -17.34 -5.93 5.49
CA LYS A 92 -18.55 -5.77 6.29
C LYS A 92 -18.85 -7.05 7.09
N LYS A 93 -18.84 -8.22 6.45
CA LYS A 93 -19.05 -9.51 7.12
C LYS A 93 -18.07 -9.70 8.29
N LEU A 94 -16.78 -9.39 8.10
CA LEU A 94 -15.79 -9.45 9.18
C LEU A 94 -16.13 -8.49 10.33
N CYS A 95 -16.49 -7.25 10.02
CA CYS A 95 -16.86 -6.26 11.04
C CYS A 95 -18.12 -6.65 11.82
N GLU A 96 -19.06 -7.35 11.20
CA GLU A 96 -20.30 -7.83 11.83
C GLU A 96 -20.13 -9.11 12.65
N SER A 97 -19.01 -9.85 12.46
CA SER A 97 -18.81 -11.18 13.04
C SER A 97 -17.87 -11.22 14.26
N GLY A 98 -17.27 -10.10 14.68
CA GLY A 98 -16.48 -10.08 15.91
C GLY A 98 -15.00 -9.71 15.74
N ILE A 99 -14.54 -9.33 14.53
CA ILE A 99 -13.19 -8.79 14.36
C ILE A 99 -12.99 -7.55 15.23
N GLN A 100 -11.82 -7.41 15.86
CA GLN A 100 -11.55 -6.29 16.76
C GLN A 100 -11.03 -5.07 16.01
N GLN A 101 -10.26 -5.30 14.92
CA GLN A 101 -9.63 -4.24 14.14
C GLN A 101 -9.64 -4.57 12.65
N VAL A 102 -9.93 -3.56 11.84
CA VAL A 102 -9.83 -3.60 10.38
C VAL A 102 -8.82 -2.58 9.90
N ALA A 103 -7.79 -3.04 9.21
CA ALA A 103 -6.80 -2.24 8.52
C ALA A 103 -6.90 -2.48 7.01
N CYS A 104 -6.88 -1.42 6.22
CA CYS A 104 -6.93 -1.54 4.76
C CYS A 104 -5.88 -0.65 4.12
N MET A 105 -5.20 -1.17 3.10
CA MET A 105 -4.22 -0.41 2.33
C MET A 105 -4.90 0.61 1.43
N GLY A 106 -4.64 1.89 1.73
CA GLY A 106 -5.00 3.04 0.94
C GLY A 106 -3.88 3.50 0.00
N SER A 107 -4.07 4.64 -0.63
CA SER A 107 -3.11 5.22 -1.56
C SER A 107 -3.21 6.73 -1.59
N MET A 108 -2.10 7.44 -1.80
CA MET A 108 -2.11 8.88 -2.06
C MET A 108 -2.95 9.26 -3.29
N HIS A 109 -3.19 8.34 -4.21
CA HIS A 109 -4.02 8.56 -5.40
C HIS A 109 -5.50 8.87 -5.08
N GLU A 110 -5.95 8.60 -3.87
CA GLU A 110 -7.28 9.01 -3.39
C GLU A 110 -7.39 10.52 -3.14
N ILE A 111 -6.26 11.22 -2.99
CA ILE A 111 -6.22 12.68 -2.79
C ILE A 111 -6.43 13.43 -4.12
N GLY A 112 -5.85 12.95 -5.22
CA GLY A 112 -5.81 13.68 -6.48
C GLY A 112 -4.71 14.76 -6.49
N PHE A 113 -4.97 15.89 -7.18
CA PHE A 113 -4.00 17.00 -7.21
C PHE A 113 -3.92 17.68 -5.84
N HIS A 114 -2.71 17.79 -5.31
CA HIS A 114 -2.45 18.45 -4.03
C HIS A 114 -0.99 18.94 -3.99
N GLU A 115 -0.80 20.14 -3.45
CA GLU A 115 0.54 20.71 -3.21
C GLU A 115 0.79 20.77 -1.70
N GLY A 116 1.91 20.19 -1.27
CA GLY A 116 2.32 20.21 0.13
C GLY A 116 2.07 18.91 0.90
N SER A 117 2.00 19.03 2.22
CA SER A 117 1.81 17.89 3.13
C SER A 117 0.37 17.39 3.11
N ILE A 118 0.20 16.08 3.00
CA ILE A 118 -1.08 15.37 3.01
C ILE A 118 -1.28 14.76 4.40
N ASN A 119 -2.34 15.18 5.09
CA ASN A 119 -2.73 14.62 6.39
C ASN A 119 -4.07 13.89 6.32
N ALA A 120 -4.59 13.45 7.48
CA ALA A 120 -5.86 12.73 7.56
C ALA A 120 -7.09 13.57 7.17
N HIS A 121 -6.97 14.90 7.19
CA HIS A 121 -8.05 15.85 6.89
C HIS A 121 -7.92 16.46 5.49
N THR A 122 -6.87 16.17 4.75
CA THR A 122 -6.72 16.63 3.37
C THR A 122 -7.88 16.10 2.53
N PRO A 123 -8.62 16.98 1.83
CA PRO A 123 -9.75 16.57 1.01
C PRO A 123 -9.32 15.59 -0.09
N CYS A 124 -10.17 14.59 -0.34
CA CYS A 124 -9.96 13.62 -1.41
C CYS A 124 -10.70 14.08 -2.67
N TRP A 125 -9.97 14.20 -3.77
CA TRP A 125 -10.52 14.55 -5.08
C TRP A 125 -9.85 13.69 -6.18
N PRO A 126 -10.06 12.35 -6.12
CA PRO A 126 -9.34 11.41 -6.95
C PRO A 126 -9.61 11.61 -8.44
N MET A 127 -8.57 11.44 -9.26
CA MET A 127 -8.58 11.68 -10.71
C MET A 127 -8.49 10.38 -11.54
N SER A 128 -8.59 9.21 -10.89
CA SER A 128 -8.53 7.91 -11.56
C SER A 128 -9.56 6.96 -10.96
N MET A 129 -9.97 5.94 -11.74
CA MET A 129 -10.88 4.89 -11.25
C MET A 129 -10.32 4.19 -10.01
N TYR A 130 -9.00 3.97 -9.97
CA TYR A 130 -8.30 3.42 -8.81
C TYR A 130 -8.47 4.31 -7.56
N GLY A 131 -8.15 5.59 -7.67
CA GLY A 131 -8.27 6.54 -6.56
C GLY A 131 -9.71 6.70 -6.08
N ILE A 132 -10.68 6.78 -7.01
CA ILE A 132 -12.12 6.86 -6.69
C ILE A 132 -12.56 5.60 -5.93
N ALA A 133 -12.18 4.42 -6.39
CA ALA A 133 -12.56 3.17 -5.73
C ALA A 133 -11.91 3.01 -4.34
N LYS A 134 -10.65 3.45 -4.17
CA LYS A 134 -9.98 3.49 -2.86
C LYS A 134 -10.67 4.44 -1.90
N ASP A 135 -10.99 5.66 -2.33
CA ASP A 135 -11.70 6.64 -1.49
C ASP A 135 -13.11 6.17 -1.12
N ALA A 136 -13.84 5.57 -2.07
CA ALA A 136 -15.16 5.01 -1.82
C ALA A 136 -15.10 3.85 -0.79
N LEU A 137 -14.13 2.94 -0.92
CA LEU A 137 -13.93 1.86 0.06
C LEU A 137 -13.58 2.42 1.44
N ARG A 138 -12.70 3.43 1.51
CA ARG A 138 -12.32 4.09 2.77
C ARG A 138 -13.55 4.64 3.51
N ASN A 139 -14.38 5.41 2.81
CA ASN A 139 -15.58 6.01 3.39
C ASN A 139 -16.59 4.94 3.84
N ALA A 140 -16.82 3.91 3.01
CA ALA A 140 -17.70 2.81 3.35
C ALA A 140 -17.19 2.03 4.59
N LEU A 141 -15.92 1.66 4.59
CA LEU A 141 -15.32 0.85 5.66
C LEU A 141 -15.26 1.63 6.99
N GLN A 142 -14.94 2.92 6.96
CA GLN A 142 -14.96 3.77 8.16
C GLN A 142 -16.36 3.80 8.80
N THR A 143 -17.41 3.90 7.98
CA THR A 143 -18.79 3.91 8.44
C THR A 143 -19.19 2.56 9.03
N ILE A 144 -18.84 1.46 8.33
CA ILE A 144 -19.13 0.09 8.78
C ILE A 144 -18.42 -0.21 10.09
N ALA A 145 -17.13 0.12 10.20
CA ALA A 145 -16.35 -0.10 11.42
C ALA A 145 -16.92 0.67 12.61
N LEU A 146 -17.30 1.93 12.41
CA LEU A 146 -17.93 2.74 13.45
C LEU A 146 -19.25 2.13 13.94
N GLN A 147 -20.12 1.67 13.03
CA GLN A 147 -21.41 1.06 13.38
C GLN A 147 -21.23 -0.24 14.19
N ASN A 148 -20.16 -1.00 13.93
CA ASN A 148 -19.88 -2.26 14.57
C ASN A 148 -18.88 -2.13 15.74
N LYS A 149 -18.44 -0.91 16.10
CA LYS A 149 -17.45 -0.64 17.17
C LYS A 149 -16.09 -1.33 16.92
N VAL A 150 -15.73 -1.52 15.65
CA VAL A 150 -14.45 -2.09 15.22
C VAL A 150 -13.44 -0.97 15.09
N LYS A 151 -12.20 -1.19 15.54
CA LYS A 151 -11.09 -0.27 15.37
C LYS A 151 -10.74 -0.16 13.88
N PHE A 152 -10.66 1.06 13.36
CA PHE A 152 -10.46 1.31 11.94
C PHE A 152 -9.10 1.94 11.68
N GLN A 153 -8.35 1.38 10.73
CA GLN A 153 -7.13 1.96 10.18
C GLN A 153 -7.19 1.97 8.65
N TRP A 154 -6.83 3.11 8.08
CA TRP A 154 -6.63 3.29 6.64
C TRP A 154 -5.19 3.67 6.39
N LEU A 155 -4.40 2.73 5.86
CA LEU A 155 -2.97 2.86 5.68
C LEU A 155 -2.68 3.47 4.31
N ARG A 156 -2.52 4.80 4.24
CA ARG A 156 -2.31 5.52 2.98
C ARG A 156 -0.86 5.41 2.55
N GLY A 157 -0.60 4.56 1.54
CA GLY A 157 0.73 4.37 0.97
C GLY A 157 1.12 5.47 -0.03
N TYR A 158 2.42 5.73 -0.08
CA TYR A 158 3.07 6.66 -1.00
C TYR A 158 3.95 5.89 -2.01
N TYR A 159 4.99 6.53 -2.57
CA TYR A 159 5.85 5.88 -3.55
C TYR A 159 6.82 4.90 -2.89
N ILE A 160 6.76 3.65 -3.31
CA ILE A 160 7.61 2.57 -2.79
C ILE A 160 8.77 2.36 -3.74
N VAL A 161 9.97 2.36 -3.20
CA VAL A 161 11.21 2.08 -3.92
C VAL A 161 11.62 0.63 -3.71
N SER A 162 11.85 -0.09 -4.80
CA SER A 162 12.27 -1.48 -4.78
C SER A 162 13.10 -1.82 -6.02
N ASP A 163 14.00 -2.75 -5.86
CA ASP A 163 14.90 -3.28 -6.89
C ASP A 163 14.29 -4.42 -7.74
N THR A 164 13.00 -4.70 -7.58
CA THR A 164 12.31 -5.72 -8.37
C THR A 164 12.02 -5.25 -9.80
N GLN A 165 12.26 -6.11 -10.78
CA GLN A 165 11.84 -5.88 -12.17
C GLN A 165 10.33 -6.02 -12.38
N TYR A 166 9.62 -6.60 -11.41
CA TYR A 166 8.17 -6.84 -11.51
C TYR A 166 7.41 -5.65 -10.94
N GLY A 167 6.66 -4.98 -11.80
CA GLY A 167 5.86 -3.83 -11.39
C GLY A 167 5.80 -2.74 -12.46
N SER A 168 5.03 -1.69 -12.18
CA SER A 168 4.85 -0.56 -13.08
C SER A 168 5.50 0.73 -12.57
N SER A 169 6.20 0.66 -11.41
CA SER A 169 6.92 1.81 -10.88
C SER A 169 8.07 2.23 -11.80
N ILE A 170 8.52 3.47 -11.68
CA ILE A 170 9.68 3.94 -12.42
C ILE A 170 10.94 3.12 -12.06
N PHE A 171 11.08 2.73 -10.81
CA PHE A 171 12.19 1.91 -10.33
C PHE A 171 12.19 0.54 -10.99
N SER A 172 11.05 -0.17 -11.00
CA SER A 172 10.92 -1.47 -11.69
C SER A 172 11.23 -1.39 -13.19
N LYS A 173 10.81 -0.29 -13.85
CA LYS A 173 11.11 -0.06 -15.27
C LYS A 173 12.60 0.19 -15.52
N ILE A 174 13.29 0.85 -14.60
CA ILE A 174 14.75 1.07 -14.67
C ILE A 174 15.48 -0.27 -14.49
N VAL A 175 15.09 -1.08 -13.51
CA VAL A 175 15.64 -2.43 -13.31
C VAL A 175 15.48 -3.27 -14.58
N ALA A 176 14.28 -3.32 -15.15
CA ALA A 176 14.02 -4.04 -16.39
C ALA A 176 14.89 -3.52 -17.55
N ALA A 177 15.02 -2.21 -17.69
CA ALA A 177 15.84 -1.60 -18.74
C ALA A 177 17.35 -1.92 -18.56
N GLU A 178 17.86 -1.93 -17.32
CA GLU A 178 19.25 -2.35 -17.04
C GLU A 178 19.47 -3.82 -17.39
N ILE A 179 18.55 -4.72 -17.01
CA ILE A 179 18.61 -6.16 -17.35
C ILE A 179 18.60 -6.35 -18.88
N GLU A 180 17.83 -5.55 -19.61
CA GLU A 180 17.81 -5.54 -21.08
C GLU A 180 19.09 -4.94 -21.71
N GLY A 181 20.01 -4.43 -20.91
CA GLY A 181 21.26 -3.83 -21.35
C GLY A 181 21.14 -2.45 -22.00
N LYS A 182 20.01 -1.74 -21.75
CA LYS A 182 19.81 -0.38 -22.22
C LYS A 182 20.80 0.59 -21.56
N LYS A 183 21.34 1.52 -22.33
CA LYS A 183 22.31 2.52 -21.85
C LYS A 183 21.67 3.80 -21.37
N GLU A 184 20.46 4.10 -21.86
CA GLU A 184 19.69 5.29 -21.53
C GLU A 184 18.25 4.93 -21.17
N PHE A 185 17.70 5.64 -20.18
CA PHE A 185 16.30 5.57 -19.79
C PHE A 185 15.62 6.91 -20.04
N PRO A 186 14.56 6.97 -20.89
CA PRO A 186 13.84 8.22 -21.15
C PRO A 186 13.19 8.73 -19.85
N PHE A 187 13.42 9.98 -19.52
CA PHE A 187 13.01 10.58 -18.26
C PHE A 187 12.41 11.97 -18.47
N THR A 188 11.60 12.43 -17.51
CA THR A 188 11.07 13.81 -17.48
C THR A 188 12.16 14.77 -17.02
N THR A 189 11.81 15.98 -16.59
CA THR A 189 12.79 16.87 -15.92
C THR A 189 13.18 16.35 -14.54
N GLY A 190 12.33 15.49 -13.92
CA GLY A 190 12.54 14.92 -12.60
C GLY A 190 12.46 15.92 -11.44
N GLN A 191 11.92 17.14 -11.69
CA GLN A 191 11.89 18.21 -10.68
C GLN A 191 10.76 18.06 -9.66
N ASN A 192 9.71 17.27 -9.97
CA ASN A 192 8.63 17.03 -9.05
C ASN A 192 9.14 16.28 -7.81
N GLN A 193 8.61 16.66 -6.65
CA GLN A 193 9.00 16.10 -5.36
C GLN A 193 7.89 15.19 -4.83
N TYR A 194 8.29 14.01 -4.38
CA TYR A 194 7.37 13.01 -3.82
C TYR A 194 7.93 12.41 -2.54
N ASP A 195 7.08 11.76 -1.79
CA ASP A 195 7.46 10.98 -0.61
C ASP A 195 7.81 9.56 -1.05
N PHE A 196 9.08 9.21 -0.88
CA PHE A 196 9.60 7.88 -1.20
C PHE A 196 9.90 7.13 0.08
N LEU A 197 9.56 5.85 0.08
CA LEU A 197 9.87 4.94 1.17
C LEU A 197 10.45 3.64 0.59
N ASP A 198 11.56 3.18 1.11
CA ASP A 198 12.14 1.91 0.70
C ASP A 198 11.23 0.74 1.10
N TYR A 199 11.20 -0.30 0.30
CA TYR A 199 10.26 -1.42 0.48
C TYR A 199 10.33 -2.08 1.87
N PRO A 200 11.52 -2.33 2.46
CA PRO A 200 11.59 -2.85 3.81
C PRO A 200 10.96 -1.92 4.86
N ASP A 201 11.23 -0.62 4.76
CA ASP A 201 10.67 0.39 5.69
C ASP A 201 9.17 0.50 5.54
N PHE A 202 8.67 0.39 4.30
CA PHE A 202 7.23 0.35 4.04
C PHE A 202 6.56 -0.85 4.72
N CYS A 203 7.13 -2.04 4.56
CA CYS A 203 6.61 -3.26 5.20
C CYS A 203 6.66 -3.16 6.73
N HIS A 204 7.76 -2.64 7.27
CA HIS A 204 7.94 -2.38 8.68
C HIS A 204 6.87 -1.42 9.23
N GLN A 205 6.65 -0.27 8.57
CA GLN A 205 5.65 0.71 8.98
C GLN A 205 4.23 0.14 8.94
N VAL A 206 3.88 -0.63 7.88
CA VAL A 206 2.56 -1.28 7.78
C VAL A 206 2.36 -2.27 8.93
N ALA A 207 3.35 -3.13 9.19
CA ALA A 207 3.28 -4.11 10.26
C ALA A 207 3.20 -3.44 11.63
N ALA A 208 3.98 -2.37 11.88
CA ALA A 208 3.93 -1.58 13.09
C ALA A 208 2.54 -0.97 13.32
N ALA A 209 1.97 -0.35 12.27
CA ALA A 209 0.64 0.25 12.35
C ALA A 209 -0.45 -0.77 12.68
N VAL A 210 -0.37 -1.97 12.11
CA VAL A 210 -1.36 -3.03 12.34
C VAL A 210 -1.21 -3.68 13.71
N ASN A 211 0.01 -3.73 14.25
CA ASN A 211 0.34 -4.40 15.51
C ASN A 211 -0.01 -3.58 16.77
N GLN A 212 -0.70 -2.46 16.63
CA GLN A 212 -1.16 -1.58 17.69
C GLN A 212 -2.62 -1.12 17.45
N ASP A 213 -3.28 -0.62 18.48
CA ASP A 213 -4.71 -0.28 18.47
C ASP A 213 -5.04 1.10 19.09
N GLU A 214 -4.01 1.91 19.36
CA GLU A 214 -4.15 3.26 19.93
C GLU A 214 -4.23 4.34 18.85
N VAL A 215 -3.40 4.25 17.80
CA VAL A 215 -3.37 5.22 16.70
C VAL A 215 -4.26 4.70 15.57
N LEU A 216 -5.42 5.33 15.42
CA LEU A 216 -6.48 4.87 14.53
C LEU A 216 -6.81 5.89 13.42
N GLY A 217 -7.71 5.51 12.52
CA GLY A 217 -8.17 6.31 11.38
C GLY A 217 -7.17 6.28 10.23
N ILE A 218 -7.03 7.40 9.52
CA ILE A 218 -6.09 7.49 8.40
C ILE A 218 -4.67 7.67 8.93
N ILE A 219 -3.76 6.77 8.54
CA ILE A 219 -2.33 6.76 8.87
C ILE A 219 -1.56 6.77 7.54
N ASN A 220 -0.71 7.76 7.35
CA ASN A 220 0.17 7.79 6.19
C ASN A 220 1.36 6.85 6.43
N ILE A 221 1.61 5.95 5.49
CA ILE A 221 2.78 5.08 5.44
C ILE A 221 3.78 5.79 4.54
N CYS A 222 4.67 6.57 5.14
CA CYS A 222 5.47 7.57 4.45
C CYS A 222 6.75 7.93 5.20
N SER A 223 7.67 8.61 4.52
CA SER A 223 8.87 9.18 5.14
C SER A 223 8.61 10.56 5.77
N GLY A 224 7.59 11.28 5.29
CA GLY A 224 7.33 12.67 5.66
C GLY A 224 8.29 13.67 5.03
N LYS A 225 9.18 13.22 4.14
CA LYS A 225 10.24 14.03 3.54
C LYS A 225 10.12 14.04 2.01
N PRO A 226 9.72 15.17 1.40
CA PRO A 226 9.67 15.27 -0.05
C PRO A 226 11.08 15.26 -0.64
N GLU A 227 11.29 14.46 -1.68
CA GLU A 227 12.54 14.38 -2.42
C GLU A 227 12.26 14.53 -3.92
N LYS A 228 13.15 15.16 -4.69
CA LYS A 228 13.02 15.23 -6.15
C LYS A 228 13.09 13.84 -6.75
N LEU A 229 12.23 13.60 -7.72
CA LEU A 229 12.21 12.33 -8.45
C LEU A 229 13.57 12.03 -9.08
N ALA A 230 14.25 13.07 -9.67
CA ALA A 230 15.58 12.91 -10.23
C ALA A 230 16.58 12.44 -9.20
N ASP A 231 16.67 13.11 -8.05
CA ASP A 231 17.65 12.81 -7.00
C ASP A 231 17.44 11.38 -6.44
N ARG A 232 16.18 10.99 -6.23
CA ARG A 232 15.87 9.63 -5.74
C ARG A 232 16.20 8.54 -6.77
N VAL A 233 15.93 8.79 -8.05
CA VAL A 233 16.22 7.82 -9.11
C VAL A 233 17.73 7.71 -9.38
N GLU A 234 18.46 8.83 -9.41
CA GLU A 234 19.93 8.80 -9.54
C GLU A 234 20.58 8.05 -8.37
N ARG A 235 20.11 8.28 -7.15
CA ARG A 235 20.57 7.56 -5.97
C ARG A 235 20.27 6.06 -6.09
N PHE A 236 19.07 5.67 -6.52
CA PHE A 236 18.69 4.28 -6.74
C PHE A 236 19.59 3.57 -7.77
N ILE A 237 19.90 4.24 -8.88
CA ILE A 237 20.81 3.74 -9.90
C ILE A 237 22.21 3.49 -9.31
N ALA A 238 22.71 4.46 -8.53
CA ALA A 238 24.01 4.36 -7.89
C ALA A 238 24.07 3.26 -6.82
N GLU A 239 23.06 3.17 -5.95
CA GLU A 239 22.95 2.16 -4.88
C GLU A 239 22.93 0.72 -5.42
N ASN A 240 22.31 0.52 -6.60
CA ASN A 240 22.23 -0.79 -7.26
C ASN A 240 23.40 -1.06 -8.23
N GLY A 241 24.34 -0.14 -8.39
CA GLY A 241 25.48 -0.30 -9.29
C GLY A 241 25.07 -0.40 -10.77
N PHE A 242 23.94 0.19 -11.16
CA PHE A 242 23.45 0.17 -12.54
C PHE A 242 24.25 1.08 -13.43
N SER A 243 24.37 0.72 -14.72
CA SER A 243 25.12 1.47 -15.72
C SER A 243 24.25 2.43 -16.54
N ILE A 244 22.93 2.29 -16.47
CA ILE A 244 21.94 3.05 -17.22
C ILE A 244 21.98 4.53 -16.80
N LYS A 245 21.81 5.46 -17.76
CA LYS A 245 21.79 6.90 -17.52
C LYS A 245 20.42 7.47 -17.85
N LEU A 246 19.98 8.46 -17.08
CA LEU A 246 18.73 9.15 -17.35
C LEU A 246 18.88 10.12 -18.54
N LYS A 247 17.97 9.99 -19.50
CA LYS A 247 17.83 10.95 -20.60
C LYS A 247 16.76 11.97 -20.27
N TYR A 248 17.18 13.02 -19.58
CA TYR A 248 16.30 14.09 -19.11
C TYR A 248 15.58 14.82 -20.26
N GLY A 249 14.35 15.26 -20.01
CA GLY A 249 13.53 16.00 -20.96
C GLY A 249 13.02 15.18 -22.15
N ALA A 250 13.17 13.85 -22.13
CA ALA A 250 12.60 12.97 -23.14
C ALA A 250 11.06 12.97 -23.13
N PHE A 251 10.46 13.27 -21.97
CA PHE A 251 9.03 13.48 -21.79
C PHE A 251 8.78 14.85 -21.14
N PRO A 252 7.73 15.58 -21.57
CA PRO A 252 7.34 16.80 -20.89
C PRO A 252 6.80 16.48 -19.49
N ASP A 253 6.99 17.39 -18.54
CA ASP A 253 6.30 17.35 -17.27
C ASP A 253 4.80 17.55 -17.51
N ARG A 254 3.99 16.84 -16.77
CA ARG A 254 2.53 16.93 -16.90
C ARG A 254 2.01 18.10 -16.07
N PRO A 255 1.25 19.02 -16.68
CA PRO A 255 0.78 20.23 -15.98
C PRO A 255 -0.16 19.93 -14.79
N TYR A 256 -0.76 18.73 -14.78
CA TYR A 256 -1.69 18.28 -13.73
C TYR A 256 -1.01 17.46 -12.62
N ASP A 257 0.28 17.17 -12.73
CA ASP A 257 1.02 16.52 -11.67
C ASP A 257 1.41 17.56 -10.61
N SER A 258 1.24 17.19 -9.33
CA SER A 258 1.70 18.01 -8.21
C SER A 258 3.22 18.25 -8.30
N LYS A 259 3.64 19.48 -8.05
CA LYS A 259 5.08 19.81 -8.02
C LYS A 259 5.75 19.23 -6.79
N ALA A 260 5.03 19.19 -5.65
CA ALA A 260 5.50 18.59 -4.43
C ALA A 260 4.31 18.07 -3.61
N ALA A 261 4.29 16.77 -3.30
CA ALA A 261 3.29 16.16 -2.44
C ALA A 261 3.91 15.05 -1.59
N TRP A 262 3.68 15.12 -0.27
CA TRP A 262 4.24 14.16 0.69
C TRP A 262 3.29 13.89 1.85
N GLY A 263 3.51 12.79 2.59
CA GLY A 263 2.69 12.41 3.73
C GLY A 263 3.07 13.20 5.00
N ASP A 264 2.08 13.56 5.79
CA ASP A 264 2.31 13.92 7.19
C ASP A 264 2.63 12.65 7.98
N ALA A 265 3.84 12.56 8.52
CA ALA A 265 4.35 11.37 9.19
C ALA A 265 4.03 11.33 10.71
N LEU A 266 3.33 12.31 11.27
CA LEU A 266 3.12 12.42 12.73
C LEU A 266 2.57 11.13 13.35
N LYS A 267 1.56 10.51 12.74
CA LYS A 267 0.96 9.28 13.27
C LYS A 267 1.89 8.09 13.17
N ILE A 268 2.55 7.90 12.03
CA ILE A 268 3.46 6.76 11.87
C ILE A 268 4.71 6.91 12.73
N THR A 269 5.25 8.10 12.88
CA THR A 269 6.36 8.37 13.81
C THR A 269 5.97 8.03 15.24
N ARG A 270 4.78 8.47 15.70
CA ARG A 270 4.27 8.12 17.03
C ARG A 270 4.17 6.60 17.24
N ILE A 271 3.74 5.85 16.23
CA ILE A 271 3.65 4.38 16.30
C ILE A 271 5.06 3.78 16.45
N LEU A 272 6.00 4.20 15.60
CA LEU A 272 7.37 3.68 15.62
C LEU A 272 8.12 4.03 16.93
N ASP A 273 7.87 5.19 17.50
CA ASP A 273 8.47 5.61 18.79
C ASP A 273 8.00 4.73 19.96
N THR A 274 6.86 4.04 19.85
CA THR A 274 6.35 3.12 20.89
C THR A 274 6.87 1.69 20.76
N GLU A 275 7.62 1.36 19.71
CA GLU A 275 8.24 0.04 19.51
C GLU A 275 9.54 -0.15 20.33
N HIS A 276 9.97 0.87 21.00
CA HIS A 276 11.15 0.92 21.89
C HIS A 276 10.71 1.01 23.34
#